data_36ca927229d01128a08528ad51a5d597
#
_entry.id   36ca927229d01128a08528ad51a5d597
#
_cell.length_a   1.000
_cell.length_b   1.000
_cell.length_c   1.000
_cell.angle_alpha   90.00
_cell.angle_beta   90.00
_cell.angle_gamma   90.00
#
_symmetry.space_group_name_H-M   'P 1'
#
loop_
_entity.id
_entity.type
_entity.pdbx_description
1 polymer ?
#
loop_
_entity_poly.entity_id
_entity_poly.type
_entity_poly.pdbx_seq_one_letter_code
_entity_poly.pdbx_strand_id
1 'polypeptide(L)'
;GKGHSAEDTAFQNLKQGIDAPDSGSIKTNGKVIAEQIGAQIFIDGWAMVAPGDPERAVHYAKLAASVSHDGEAIYGAQVVAALESMAFVESDLTKLVEQAKKFIPDNSVIFRLISDIQEWRLGNLGWEQAREKIAENYGYDKYLGNCHMVPNHALIIMALLFGDDDFQKTMMIVNTAGWDTDCNSGNVGCILGIKNGLEGIKQGPDYITPVNDIIYLPTAYGSETMTDALLESQNIINITRKMNGLESKVIKNNARYNFEMETSTQGWMVDKSNDNNQNTLLKNIEYKSNIGNRALEINFNNLTKGINSELHVNTFFPEEFTTLNEQQEMMLMVYSFVGCPIIYSGQNIKTEIISKTKKDIKIKLFIKYYGEGDKLYKISSEEYFFSDDESKTIEWKVPDTFSNPITQIGYSISSDEQVSGEVLINYLDITGIPKMTFRKPEHIKENRAHLVSHDIKSLTNGVYIPDEDKYYGQLWKLAWVNDVDKWYGYGKNSFGLIKNASRGHVFTGSSEWKNYSVNSKI
;
A
#
# COMPACT_ATOMS: atom_id res chain seq x y z
N GLY A 1 -29.89 -1.47 5.54
CA GLY A 1 -29.26 -0.75 6.64
C GLY A 1 -28.18 0.16 6.14
N LYS A 2 -27.95 1.24 6.84
CA LYS A 2 -26.82 2.14 6.55
C LYS A 2 -25.52 1.41 6.87
N GLY A 3 -24.44 1.73 6.15
CA GLY A 3 -23.11 1.19 6.38
C GLY A 3 -22.60 1.44 7.80
N HIS A 4 -21.55 0.70 8.17
CA HIS A 4 -20.96 0.80 9.50
C HIS A 4 -19.95 1.95 9.61
N SER A 5 -19.43 2.47 8.48
CA SER A 5 -18.51 3.60 8.44
C SER A 5 -19.12 4.82 7.75
N ALA A 6 -18.56 5.98 8.02
CA ALA A 6 -18.94 7.24 7.38
C ALA A 6 -18.72 7.17 5.86
N GLU A 7 -17.60 6.57 5.43
CA GLU A 7 -17.24 6.43 4.02
C GLU A 7 -18.23 5.54 3.27
N ASP A 8 -18.59 4.36 3.83
CA ASP A 8 -19.58 3.48 3.20
C ASP A 8 -20.96 4.14 3.15
N THR A 9 -21.35 4.84 4.22
CA THR A 9 -22.60 5.58 4.25
C THR A 9 -22.64 6.66 3.17
N ALA A 10 -21.55 7.45 3.03
CA ALA A 10 -21.45 8.46 1.99
C ALA A 10 -21.42 7.85 0.59
N PHE A 11 -20.72 6.74 0.40
CA PHE A 11 -20.73 6.01 -0.87
C PHE A 11 -22.15 5.57 -1.28
N GLN A 12 -22.95 5.05 -0.35
CA GLN A 12 -24.35 4.69 -0.63
C GLN A 12 -25.20 5.92 -0.94
N ASN A 13 -24.97 7.04 -0.25
CA ASN A 13 -25.65 8.31 -0.53
C ASN A 13 -25.31 8.84 -1.93
N LEU A 14 -24.03 8.84 -2.31
CA LEU A 14 -23.58 9.24 -3.66
C LEU A 14 -24.21 8.36 -4.75
N LYS A 15 -24.32 7.05 -4.52
CA LYS A 15 -25.02 6.13 -5.45
C LYS A 15 -26.51 6.46 -5.60
N GLN A 16 -27.11 7.09 -4.62
CA GLN A 16 -28.50 7.55 -4.63
C GLN A 16 -28.66 8.98 -5.18
N GLY A 17 -27.56 9.61 -5.62
CA GLY A 17 -27.56 10.96 -6.17
C GLY A 17 -27.53 12.07 -5.10
N ILE A 18 -27.14 11.76 -3.87
CA ILE A 18 -26.88 12.76 -2.83
C ILE A 18 -25.43 13.15 -2.93
N ASP A 19 -25.15 14.32 -3.51
CA ASP A 19 -23.79 14.80 -3.75
C ASP A 19 -23.12 15.33 -2.48
N ALA A 20 -21.78 15.46 -2.52
CA ALA A 20 -21.01 16.11 -1.47
C ALA A 20 -21.31 17.65 -1.43
N PRO A 21 -21.35 18.28 -0.24
CA PRO A 21 -21.07 17.72 1.08
C PRO A 21 -22.26 17.03 1.76
N ASP A 22 -23.45 17.04 1.20
CA ASP A 22 -24.64 16.45 1.82
C ASP A 22 -24.50 14.94 2.02
N SER A 23 -23.72 14.23 1.15
CA SER A 23 -23.43 12.81 1.28
C SER A 23 -22.76 12.45 2.61
N GLY A 24 -21.93 13.33 3.17
CA GLY A 24 -21.20 13.14 4.44
C GLY A 24 -21.80 13.86 5.64
N SER A 25 -22.83 14.72 5.42
CA SER A 25 -23.27 15.68 6.42
C SER A 25 -23.93 15.04 7.66
N ILE A 26 -23.80 15.70 8.81
CA ILE A 26 -24.53 15.37 10.04
C ILE A 26 -26.03 15.36 9.80
N LYS A 27 -26.52 16.28 8.96
CA LYS A 27 -27.94 16.39 8.63
C LYS A 27 -28.47 15.11 7.95
N THR A 28 -27.68 14.53 7.06
CA THR A 28 -28.06 13.32 6.30
C THR A 28 -27.83 12.04 7.10
N ASN A 29 -26.69 11.93 7.78
CA ASN A 29 -26.19 10.68 8.35
C ASN A 29 -26.30 10.59 9.88
N GLY A 30 -26.51 11.73 10.54
CA GLY A 30 -26.44 11.85 11.98
C GLY A 30 -25.00 11.99 12.49
N LYS A 31 -24.86 12.56 13.69
CA LYS A 31 -23.59 12.95 14.28
C LYS A 31 -22.64 11.76 14.50
N VAL A 32 -23.16 10.63 14.97
CA VAL A 32 -22.38 9.42 15.28
C VAL A 32 -21.66 8.83 14.05
N ILE A 33 -22.28 8.96 12.88
CA ILE A 33 -21.66 8.49 11.62
C ILE A 33 -20.75 9.57 11.05
N ALA A 34 -21.22 10.81 10.97
CA ALA A 34 -20.49 11.88 10.31
C ALA A 34 -19.19 12.30 11.06
N GLU A 35 -19.10 12.07 12.38
CA GLU A 35 -17.92 12.41 13.19
C GLU A 35 -17.00 11.22 13.48
N GLN A 36 -17.01 10.18 12.65
CA GLN A 36 -16.03 9.11 12.72
C GLN A 36 -14.63 9.57 12.29
N ILE A 37 -13.60 8.79 12.68
CA ILE A 37 -12.18 9.13 12.50
C ILE A 37 -11.71 9.16 11.04
N GLY A 38 -12.46 8.54 10.12
CA GLY A 38 -12.02 8.34 8.73
C GLY A 38 -11.45 9.58 8.06
N ALA A 39 -12.04 10.75 8.31
CA ALA A 39 -11.58 12.02 7.76
C ALA A 39 -10.09 12.32 8.02
N GLN A 40 -9.56 11.99 9.19
CA GLN A 40 -8.14 12.23 9.48
C GLN A 40 -7.23 11.11 9.02
N ILE A 41 -7.70 9.85 8.99
CA ILE A 41 -6.82 8.73 8.62
C ILE A 41 -6.51 8.65 7.12
N PHE A 42 -7.33 9.25 6.26
CA PHE A 42 -7.05 9.31 4.83
C PHE A 42 -6.44 10.64 4.35
N ILE A 43 -6.05 11.54 5.29
CA ILE A 43 -5.72 12.92 4.92
C ILE A 43 -4.27 13.14 4.52
N ASP A 44 -3.36 12.25 4.87
CA ASP A 44 -1.91 12.42 4.74
C ASP A 44 -1.48 12.85 3.32
N GLY A 45 -1.97 12.17 2.28
CA GLY A 45 -1.65 12.53 0.90
C GLY A 45 -2.08 13.95 0.50
N TRP A 46 -3.22 14.42 1.04
CA TRP A 46 -3.73 15.76 0.80
C TRP A 46 -2.89 16.85 1.47
N ALA A 47 -2.27 16.51 2.60
CA ALA A 47 -1.37 17.40 3.31
C ALA A 47 0.03 17.43 2.67
N MET A 48 0.58 16.26 2.35
CA MET A 48 1.93 16.13 1.77
C MET A 48 2.10 16.81 0.42
N VAL A 49 1.02 17.02 -0.36
CA VAL A 49 1.10 17.80 -1.61
C VAL A 49 1.18 19.32 -1.40
N ALA A 50 1.11 19.78 -0.14
CA ALA A 50 1.20 21.20 0.23
C ALA A 50 2.30 21.43 1.31
N PRO A 51 3.57 21.05 1.07
CA PRO A 51 4.64 21.16 2.05
C PRO A 51 4.90 22.64 2.42
N GLY A 52 4.83 22.97 3.72
CA GLY A 52 5.02 24.32 4.25
C GLY A 52 3.90 25.32 3.90
N ASP A 53 2.76 24.86 3.39
CA ASP A 53 1.59 25.68 3.03
C ASP A 53 0.34 25.13 3.76
N PRO A 54 0.23 25.34 5.08
CA PRO A 54 -0.84 24.76 5.89
C PRO A 54 -2.22 25.29 5.51
N GLU A 55 -2.36 26.51 4.99
CA GLU A 55 -3.65 27.03 4.50
C GLU A 55 -4.18 26.19 3.34
N ARG A 56 -3.32 25.81 2.41
CA ARG A 56 -3.66 24.95 1.27
C ARG A 56 -3.97 23.54 1.75
N ALA A 57 -3.15 22.96 2.64
CA ALA A 57 -3.37 21.64 3.22
C ALA A 57 -4.73 21.54 3.92
N VAL A 58 -5.04 22.51 4.77
CA VAL A 58 -6.32 22.62 5.50
C VAL A 58 -7.52 22.76 4.55
N HIS A 59 -7.36 23.54 3.47
CA HIS A 59 -8.39 23.67 2.45
C HIS A 59 -8.68 22.33 1.76
N TYR A 60 -7.64 21.60 1.34
CA TYR A 60 -7.81 20.28 0.72
C TYR A 60 -8.38 19.26 1.70
N ALA A 61 -7.92 19.28 2.94
CA ALA A 61 -8.45 18.42 3.98
C ALA A 61 -9.96 18.62 4.18
N LYS A 62 -10.41 19.88 4.23
CA LYS A 62 -11.84 20.20 4.32
C LYS A 62 -12.63 19.66 3.14
N LEU A 63 -12.14 19.83 1.92
CA LEU A 63 -12.82 19.36 0.70
C LEU A 63 -12.92 17.83 0.69
N ALA A 64 -11.80 17.14 0.94
CA ALA A 64 -11.75 15.68 0.96
C ALA A 64 -12.63 15.10 2.07
N ALA A 65 -12.51 15.62 3.29
CA ALA A 65 -13.28 15.15 4.44
C ALA A 65 -14.77 15.33 4.25
N SER A 66 -15.23 16.47 3.70
CA SER A 66 -16.67 16.76 3.53
C SER A 66 -17.41 15.87 2.52
N VAL A 67 -16.71 15.00 1.80
CA VAL A 67 -17.37 13.97 0.97
C VAL A 67 -18.09 12.95 1.84
N SER A 68 -17.53 12.60 2.99
CA SER A 68 -18.01 11.51 3.85
C SER A 68 -18.25 11.90 5.30
N HIS A 69 -17.70 13.04 5.75
CA HIS A 69 -17.69 13.45 7.15
C HIS A 69 -18.15 14.90 7.33
N ASP A 70 -18.44 15.26 8.61
CA ASP A 70 -18.85 16.61 8.98
C ASP A 70 -18.44 16.91 10.44
N GLY A 71 -18.63 18.16 10.88
CA GLY A 71 -18.41 18.59 12.26
C GLY A 71 -16.98 18.40 12.74
N GLU A 72 -16.83 17.82 13.92
CA GLU A 72 -15.52 17.64 14.58
C GLU A 72 -14.57 16.74 13.77
N ALA A 73 -15.09 15.85 12.91
CA ALA A 73 -14.26 15.02 12.03
C ALA A 73 -13.51 15.85 11.00
N ILE A 74 -14.15 16.87 10.42
CA ILE A 74 -13.47 17.81 9.52
C ILE A 74 -12.40 18.60 10.26
N TYR A 75 -12.68 19.05 11.48
CA TYR A 75 -11.71 19.82 12.26
C TYR A 75 -10.49 18.98 12.65
N GLY A 76 -10.67 17.72 13.07
CA GLY A 76 -9.55 16.80 13.33
C GLY A 76 -8.68 16.58 12.09
N ALA A 77 -9.30 16.35 10.92
CA ALA A 77 -8.59 16.22 9.66
C ALA A 77 -7.80 17.48 9.28
N GLN A 78 -8.38 18.67 9.49
CA GLN A 78 -7.70 19.94 9.24
C GLN A 78 -6.48 20.16 10.13
N VAL A 79 -6.56 19.76 11.42
CA VAL A 79 -5.42 19.83 12.35
C VAL A 79 -4.31 18.88 11.91
N VAL A 80 -4.61 17.61 11.58
CA VAL A 80 -3.62 16.65 11.11
C VAL A 80 -2.95 17.16 9.83
N ALA A 81 -3.73 17.63 8.85
CA ALA A 81 -3.18 18.18 7.61
C ALA A 81 -2.28 19.40 7.83
N ALA A 82 -2.64 20.29 8.76
CA ALA A 82 -1.80 21.42 9.13
C ALA A 82 -0.49 20.97 9.78
N LEU A 83 -0.54 19.98 10.69
CA LEU A 83 0.64 19.41 11.34
C LEU A 83 1.61 18.83 10.32
N GLU A 84 1.12 17.99 9.40
CA GLU A 84 1.93 17.35 8.36
C GLU A 84 2.54 18.36 7.39
N SER A 85 1.75 19.32 6.92
CA SER A 85 2.24 20.37 6.02
C SER A 85 3.35 21.21 6.67
N MET A 86 3.17 21.59 7.93
CA MET A 86 4.15 22.41 8.66
C MET A 86 5.38 21.59 9.11
N ALA A 87 5.24 20.27 9.32
CA ALA A 87 6.36 19.40 9.71
C ALA A 87 7.52 19.37 8.70
N PHE A 88 7.29 19.77 7.45
CA PHE A 88 8.36 19.96 6.47
C PHE A 88 9.31 21.13 6.79
N VAL A 89 8.87 22.10 7.60
CA VAL A 89 9.61 23.38 7.82
C VAL A 89 9.77 23.76 9.29
N GLU A 90 9.05 23.14 10.21
CA GLU A 90 9.15 23.36 11.66
C GLU A 90 9.39 22.03 12.38
N SER A 91 10.35 21.99 13.28
CA SER A 91 10.72 20.78 14.02
C SER A 91 10.18 20.72 15.46
N ASP A 92 9.69 21.83 16.01
CA ASP A 92 9.16 21.90 17.38
C ASP A 92 7.69 21.45 17.40
N LEU A 93 7.44 20.26 17.93
CA LEU A 93 6.08 19.67 18.03
C LEU A 93 5.11 20.54 18.83
N THR A 94 5.58 21.23 19.88
CA THR A 94 4.72 22.12 20.69
C THR A 94 4.24 23.30 19.85
N LYS A 95 5.14 23.90 19.05
CA LYS A 95 4.77 24.97 18.13
C LYS A 95 3.87 24.47 17.00
N LEU A 96 4.14 23.28 16.45
CA LEU A 96 3.31 22.68 15.41
C LEU A 96 1.86 22.54 15.90
N VAL A 97 1.65 21.93 17.08
CA VAL A 97 0.32 21.76 17.67
C VAL A 97 -0.35 23.11 17.97
N GLU A 98 0.39 24.08 18.53
CA GLU A 98 -0.13 25.41 18.82
C GLU A 98 -0.55 26.18 17.56
N GLN A 99 0.16 26.01 16.44
CA GLN A 99 -0.19 26.64 15.18
C GLN A 99 -1.33 25.91 14.49
N ALA A 100 -1.33 24.56 14.47
CA ALA A 100 -2.34 23.77 13.79
C ALA A 100 -3.75 24.00 14.32
N LYS A 101 -3.92 24.13 15.65
CA LYS A 101 -5.25 24.39 16.24
C LYS A 101 -5.87 25.72 15.82
N LYS A 102 -5.09 26.67 15.30
CA LYS A 102 -5.61 27.99 14.84
C LYS A 102 -6.37 27.92 13.52
N PHE A 103 -6.28 26.81 12.81
CA PHE A 103 -7.01 26.58 11.55
C PHE A 103 -8.43 26.09 11.74
N ILE A 104 -8.86 25.84 12.98
CA ILE A 104 -10.20 25.36 13.31
C ILE A 104 -10.91 26.35 14.24
N PRO A 105 -12.27 26.31 14.36
CA PRO A 105 -13.00 27.18 15.25
C PRO A 105 -12.60 27.00 16.72
N ASP A 106 -12.39 28.10 17.42
CA ASP A 106 -11.99 28.13 18.85
C ASP A 106 -13.06 27.55 19.81
N ASN A 107 -14.31 27.52 19.37
CA ASN A 107 -15.42 26.93 20.11
C ASN A 107 -15.65 25.44 19.78
N SER A 108 -14.82 24.82 18.94
CA SER A 108 -14.90 23.38 18.62
C SER A 108 -14.42 22.50 19.77
N VAL A 109 -14.86 21.23 19.79
CA VAL A 109 -14.40 20.25 20.78
C VAL A 109 -12.92 19.93 20.54
N ILE A 110 -12.48 19.81 19.28
CA ILE A 110 -11.09 19.55 18.92
C ILE A 110 -10.18 20.67 19.42
N PHE A 111 -10.55 21.94 19.25
CA PHE A 111 -9.76 23.06 19.77
C PHE A 111 -9.59 22.99 21.30
N ARG A 112 -10.69 22.71 22.01
CA ARG A 112 -10.69 22.60 23.47
C ARG A 112 -9.82 21.44 23.96
N LEU A 113 -9.98 20.24 23.39
CA LEU A 113 -9.18 19.07 23.78
C LEU A 113 -7.67 19.28 23.56
N ILE A 114 -7.28 19.92 22.48
CA ILE A 114 -5.87 20.28 22.23
C ILE A 114 -5.37 21.21 23.34
N SER A 115 -6.15 22.23 23.69
CA SER A 115 -5.79 23.19 24.71
C SER A 115 -5.67 22.55 26.12
N ASP A 116 -6.60 21.65 26.46
CA ASP A 116 -6.55 20.90 27.74
C ASP A 116 -5.31 20.00 27.80
N ILE A 117 -4.97 19.28 26.72
CA ILE A 117 -3.79 18.40 26.68
C ILE A 117 -2.49 19.22 26.78
N GLN A 118 -2.43 20.39 26.15
CA GLN A 118 -1.30 21.33 26.28
C GLN A 118 -1.17 21.81 27.74
N GLU A 119 -2.28 22.17 28.42
CA GLU A 119 -2.29 22.57 29.83
C GLU A 119 -1.80 21.43 30.73
N TRP A 120 -2.27 20.20 30.52
CA TRP A 120 -1.81 19.03 31.29
C TRP A 120 -0.32 18.76 31.12
N ARG A 121 0.21 18.93 29.92
CA ARG A 121 1.65 18.81 29.67
C ARG A 121 2.46 19.88 30.40
N LEU A 122 2.01 21.14 30.39
CA LEU A 122 2.62 22.23 31.15
C LEU A 122 2.55 22.02 32.69
N GLY A 123 1.50 21.36 33.15
CA GLY A 123 1.33 20.95 34.54
C GLY A 123 2.19 19.76 34.97
N ASN A 124 3.12 19.28 34.11
CA ASN A 124 4.04 18.16 34.35
C ASN A 124 3.33 16.82 34.67
N LEU A 125 2.15 16.57 34.11
CA LEU A 125 1.54 15.24 34.15
C LEU A 125 2.36 14.23 33.36
N GLY A 126 2.33 12.95 33.77
CA GLY A 126 2.76 11.84 32.90
C GLY A 126 1.75 11.57 31.78
N TRP A 127 2.16 10.90 30.74
CA TRP A 127 1.26 10.57 29.62
C TRP A 127 0.12 9.62 30.04
N GLU A 128 0.38 8.70 30.97
CA GLU A 128 -0.65 7.80 31.54
C GLU A 128 -1.75 8.59 32.25
N GLN A 129 -1.37 9.59 33.08
CA GLN A 129 -2.34 10.46 33.75
C GLN A 129 -3.11 11.34 32.75
N ALA A 130 -2.45 11.82 31.69
CA ALA A 130 -3.11 12.55 30.62
C ALA A 130 -4.10 11.63 29.88
N ARG A 131 -3.74 10.34 29.65
CA ARG A 131 -4.62 9.33 29.05
C ARG A 131 -5.89 9.10 29.90
N GLU A 132 -5.76 9.02 31.21
CA GLU A 132 -6.91 8.92 32.16
C GLU A 132 -7.82 10.15 32.03
N LYS A 133 -7.24 11.36 32.03
CA LYS A 133 -8.01 12.60 31.84
C LYS A 133 -8.70 12.65 30.46
N ILE A 134 -8.08 12.15 29.42
CA ILE A 134 -8.71 12.02 28.09
C ILE A 134 -9.92 11.07 28.19
N ALA A 135 -9.79 9.93 28.86
CA ALA A 135 -10.91 9.01 29.05
C ALA A 135 -12.05 9.67 29.82
N GLU A 136 -11.75 10.41 30.89
CA GLU A 136 -12.73 11.09 31.72
C GLU A 136 -13.44 12.24 30.97
N ASN A 137 -12.75 13.01 30.12
CA ASN A 137 -13.30 14.21 29.52
C ASN A 137 -13.75 14.02 28.07
N TYR A 138 -13.11 13.11 27.32
CA TYR A 138 -13.25 12.93 25.87
C TYR A 138 -13.44 11.46 25.47
N GLY A 139 -13.79 10.57 26.42
CA GLY A 139 -13.95 9.13 26.18
C GLY A 139 -15.24 8.74 25.44
N TYR A 140 -15.34 7.47 25.12
CA TYR A 140 -16.46 6.89 24.39
C TYR A 140 -17.78 6.85 25.16
N ASP A 141 -17.78 7.11 26.47
CA ASP A 141 -18.99 7.35 27.26
C ASP A 141 -19.69 8.69 26.93
N LYS A 142 -18.94 9.63 26.31
CA LYS A 142 -19.42 10.94 25.89
C LYS A 142 -19.51 11.09 24.38
N TYR A 143 -18.59 10.49 23.66
CA TYR A 143 -18.50 10.52 22.21
C TYR A 143 -18.78 9.13 21.66
N LEU A 144 -20.08 8.84 21.52
CA LEU A 144 -20.59 7.52 21.14
C LEU A 144 -20.30 7.18 19.68
N GLY A 145 -20.24 5.91 19.39
CA GLY A 145 -20.07 5.37 18.04
C GLY A 145 -18.81 4.56 17.91
N ASN A 146 -18.58 4.05 16.71
CA ASN A 146 -17.38 3.30 16.38
C ASN A 146 -16.30 4.27 15.88
N CYS A 147 -15.09 4.21 16.45
CA CYS A 147 -13.94 5.02 16.03
C CYS A 147 -14.29 6.53 15.89
N HIS A 148 -14.84 7.13 16.98
CA HIS A 148 -15.19 8.55 16.97
C HIS A 148 -13.93 9.43 16.90
N MET A 149 -14.00 10.54 16.13
CA MET A 149 -12.88 11.48 15.94
C MET A 149 -12.32 12.01 17.26
N VAL A 150 -13.16 12.52 18.16
CA VAL A 150 -12.72 13.25 19.37
C VAL A 150 -11.80 12.42 20.26
N PRO A 151 -12.17 11.20 20.76
CA PRO A 151 -11.28 10.41 21.61
C PRO A 151 -9.96 10.05 20.90
N ASN A 152 -10.00 9.73 19.63
CA ASN A 152 -8.82 9.29 18.90
C ASN A 152 -7.87 10.44 18.53
N HIS A 153 -8.40 11.58 18.11
CA HIS A 153 -7.60 12.79 17.91
C HIS A 153 -6.87 13.22 19.19
N ALA A 154 -7.53 13.09 20.36
CA ALA A 154 -6.90 13.38 21.63
C ALA A 154 -5.66 12.51 21.89
N LEU A 155 -5.68 11.22 21.51
CA LEU A 155 -4.52 10.33 21.66
C LEU A 155 -3.36 10.71 20.71
N ILE A 156 -3.64 11.17 19.50
CA ILE A 156 -2.62 11.69 18.60
C ILE A 156 -1.93 12.90 19.21
N ILE A 157 -2.69 13.91 19.65
CA ILE A 157 -2.14 15.12 20.28
C ILE A 157 -1.36 14.79 21.54
N MET A 158 -1.89 13.89 22.38
CA MET A 158 -1.19 13.42 23.59
C MET A 158 0.15 12.78 23.22
N ALA A 159 0.18 11.84 22.28
CA ALA A 159 1.41 11.16 21.90
C ALA A 159 2.48 12.14 21.38
N LEU A 160 2.10 13.08 20.52
CA LEU A 160 3.01 14.10 19.98
C LEU A 160 3.59 15.00 21.08
N LEU A 161 2.79 15.41 22.07
CA LEU A 161 3.23 16.31 23.14
C LEU A 161 3.98 15.62 24.28
N PHE A 162 3.75 14.33 24.53
CA PHE A 162 4.37 13.58 25.64
C PHE A 162 5.48 12.62 25.18
N GLY A 163 5.72 12.51 23.89
CA GLY A 163 6.76 11.67 23.32
C GLY A 163 8.18 12.24 23.44
N ASP A 164 8.35 13.46 23.98
CA ASP A 164 9.64 14.13 24.19
C ASP A 164 10.51 14.22 22.93
N ASP A 165 9.88 14.37 21.77
CA ASP A 165 10.52 14.40 20.44
C ASP A 165 11.28 13.12 20.06
N ASP A 166 11.04 12.03 20.76
CA ASP A 166 11.58 10.71 20.50
C ASP A 166 10.57 9.89 19.68
N PHE A 167 10.98 9.42 18.49
CA PHE A 167 10.12 8.67 17.58
C PHE A 167 9.58 7.40 18.24
N GLN A 168 10.48 6.60 18.85
CA GLN A 168 10.10 5.32 19.46
C GLN A 168 9.16 5.53 20.66
N LYS A 169 9.47 6.51 21.52
CA LYS A 169 8.63 6.83 22.68
C LYS A 169 7.24 7.29 22.24
N THR A 170 7.17 8.17 21.23
CA THR A 170 5.89 8.67 20.73
C THR A 170 5.05 7.54 20.14
N MET A 171 5.67 6.67 19.32
CA MET A 171 5.01 5.48 18.76
C MET A 171 4.58 4.49 19.86
N MET A 172 5.39 4.29 20.89
CA MET A 172 5.03 3.45 22.05
C MET A 172 3.79 4.01 22.76
N ILE A 173 3.76 5.32 23.04
CA ILE A 173 2.62 5.97 23.69
C ILE A 173 1.34 5.78 22.88
N VAL A 174 1.34 6.10 21.59
CA VAL A 174 0.13 6.02 20.77
C VAL A 174 -0.34 4.57 20.59
N ASN A 175 0.56 3.59 20.46
CA ASN A 175 0.21 2.19 20.30
C ASN A 175 -0.28 1.52 21.60
N THR A 176 0.10 2.02 22.76
CA THR A 176 -0.31 1.46 24.06
C THR A 176 -1.46 2.21 24.73
N ALA A 177 -1.83 3.38 24.20
CA ALA A 177 -2.92 4.19 24.76
C ALA A 177 -4.33 3.59 24.56
N GLY A 178 -4.49 2.58 23.71
CA GLY A 178 -5.77 1.92 23.43
C GLY A 178 -6.62 2.64 22.38
N TRP A 179 -7.88 2.24 22.28
CA TRP A 179 -8.84 2.68 21.25
C TRP A 179 -8.38 2.32 19.83
N ASP A 180 -8.35 3.24 18.88
CA ASP A 180 -8.01 3.00 17.46
C ASP A 180 -6.50 3.17 17.24
N THR A 181 -5.73 2.22 17.75
CA THR A 181 -4.26 2.33 17.84
C THR A 181 -3.56 2.33 16.47
N ASP A 182 -4.03 1.57 15.51
CA ASP A 182 -3.46 1.47 14.16
C ASP A 182 -3.65 2.77 13.38
N CYS A 183 -4.86 3.32 13.35
CA CYS A 183 -5.14 4.59 12.71
C CYS A 183 -4.39 5.75 13.38
N ASN A 184 -4.43 5.83 14.71
CA ASN A 184 -3.74 6.88 15.45
C ASN A 184 -2.23 6.84 15.24
N SER A 185 -1.62 5.64 15.24
CA SER A 185 -0.19 5.49 15.00
C SER A 185 0.20 5.78 13.54
N GLY A 186 -0.69 5.52 12.58
CA GLY A 186 -0.50 5.91 11.19
C GLY A 186 -0.28 7.41 11.03
N ASN A 187 -1.19 8.24 11.55
CA ASN A 187 -1.05 9.70 11.50
C ASN A 187 0.17 10.21 12.29
N VAL A 188 0.42 9.68 13.50
CA VAL A 188 1.60 10.06 14.30
C VAL A 188 2.88 9.69 13.56
N GLY A 189 2.95 8.50 12.97
CA GLY A 189 4.08 8.04 12.18
C GLY A 189 4.33 8.89 10.93
N CYS A 190 3.27 9.34 10.24
CA CYS A 190 3.36 10.26 9.11
C CYS A 190 3.95 11.62 9.53
N ILE A 191 3.40 12.27 10.55
CA ILE A 191 3.87 13.56 11.07
C ILE A 191 5.36 13.48 11.48
N LEU A 192 5.73 12.45 12.26
CA LEU A 192 7.11 12.27 12.71
C LEU A 192 8.05 11.86 11.58
N GLY A 193 7.57 11.07 10.62
CA GLY A 193 8.35 10.67 9.44
C GLY A 193 8.68 11.87 8.55
N ILE A 194 7.73 12.79 8.33
CA ILE A 194 7.97 14.05 7.64
C ILE A 194 8.98 14.90 8.40
N LYS A 195 8.78 15.08 9.70
CA LYS A 195 9.60 15.92 10.56
C LYS A 195 11.04 15.42 10.70
N ASN A 196 11.21 14.13 10.97
CA ASN A 196 12.50 13.54 11.36
C ASN A 196 13.24 12.88 10.18
N GLY A 197 12.54 12.62 9.07
CA GLY A 197 13.09 11.90 7.93
C GLY A 197 13.46 10.45 8.27
N LEU A 198 14.16 9.78 7.36
CA LEU A 198 14.56 8.36 7.52
C LEU A 198 15.46 8.12 8.73
N GLU A 199 16.32 9.07 9.08
CA GLU A 199 17.21 8.96 10.24
C GLU A 199 16.46 8.90 11.56
N GLY A 200 15.33 9.62 11.68
CA GLY A 200 14.47 9.55 12.87
C GLY A 200 13.79 8.19 13.03
N ILE A 201 13.36 7.59 11.92
CA ILE A 201 12.69 6.27 11.92
C ILE A 201 13.67 5.15 12.33
N LYS A 202 14.95 5.28 12.01
CA LYS A 202 15.99 4.31 12.35
C LYS A 202 16.36 4.25 13.84
N GLN A 203 15.89 5.19 14.66
CA GLN A 203 16.26 5.31 16.08
C GLN A 203 15.47 4.37 17.01
N GLY A 204 14.83 3.36 16.53
CA GLY A 204 13.98 2.47 17.32
C GLY A 204 13.97 1.03 16.82
N PRO A 205 12.87 0.32 17.05
CA PRO A 205 12.65 -0.96 16.41
C PRO A 205 12.72 -0.84 14.89
N ASP A 206 13.03 -1.93 14.22
CA ASP A 206 13.03 -1.97 12.76
C ASP A 206 11.59 -1.89 12.23
N TYR A 207 11.18 -0.72 11.78
CA TYR A 207 9.88 -0.46 11.14
C TYR A 207 9.91 -0.67 9.62
N ILE A 208 11.09 -0.83 9.02
CA ILE A 208 11.28 -0.89 7.55
C ILE A 208 11.25 -2.33 7.07
N THR A 209 12.09 -3.18 7.62
CA THR A 209 12.27 -4.58 7.15
C THR A 209 10.97 -5.41 7.19
N PRO A 210 10.12 -5.34 8.24
CA PRO A 210 8.90 -6.15 8.29
C PRO A 210 7.89 -5.85 7.19
N VAL A 211 7.78 -4.59 6.75
CA VAL A 211 6.87 -4.18 5.67
C VAL A 211 7.54 -4.19 4.30
N ASN A 212 8.87 -4.17 4.25
CA ASN A 212 9.69 -4.22 3.04
C ASN A 212 9.27 -3.23 1.96
N ASP A 213 8.79 -2.05 2.37
CA ASP A 213 8.24 -0.95 1.56
C ASP A 213 6.97 -1.28 0.75
N ILE A 214 6.48 -2.51 0.75
CA ILE A 214 5.32 -2.91 -0.06
C ILE A 214 4.02 -2.48 0.58
N ILE A 215 3.12 -1.96 -0.25
CA ILE A 215 1.74 -1.66 0.10
C ILE A 215 0.82 -2.40 -0.86
N TYR A 216 -0.14 -3.16 -0.31
CA TYR A 216 -1.23 -3.78 -1.06
C TYR A 216 -2.47 -2.91 -0.91
N LEU A 217 -2.93 -2.32 -2.00
CA LEU A 217 -4.09 -1.43 -2.04
C LEU A 217 -5.25 -2.10 -2.79
N PRO A 218 -6.21 -2.72 -2.10
CA PRO A 218 -7.43 -3.19 -2.72
C PRO A 218 -8.32 -1.98 -3.06
N THR A 219 -8.24 -1.48 -4.27
CA THR A 219 -8.92 -0.25 -4.67
C THR A 219 -9.85 -0.47 -5.86
N ALA A 220 -10.77 0.47 -6.08
CA ALA A 220 -11.50 0.59 -7.34
C ALA A 220 -10.57 0.84 -8.54
N TYR A 221 -9.36 1.32 -8.28
CA TYR A 221 -8.24 1.47 -9.20
C TYR A 221 -7.36 0.22 -9.23
N GLY A 222 -7.92 -0.94 -9.25
CA GLY A 222 -7.22 -2.21 -9.10
C GLY A 222 -5.98 -2.43 -9.98
N SER A 223 -5.73 -1.57 -10.97
CA SER A 223 -4.50 -1.53 -11.76
C SER A 223 -3.26 -1.03 -10.99
N GLU A 224 -3.43 -0.50 -9.79
CA GLU A 224 -2.36 0.01 -8.92
C GLU A 224 -2.39 -0.68 -7.55
N THR A 225 -2.87 -1.91 -7.50
CA THR A 225 -3.09 -2.67 -6.26
C THR A 225 -1.82 -2.89 -5.45
N MET A 226 -0.68 -2.98 -6.12
CA MET A 226 0.61 -3.15 -5.47
C MET A 226 1.51 -1.95 -5.78
N THR A 227 1.93 -1.28 -4.74
CA THR A 227 2.84 -0.15 -4.80
C THR A 227 3.91 -0.25 -3.73
N ASP A 228 4.78 0.72 -3.64
CA ASP A 228 5.84 0.81 -2.64
C ASP A 228 6.04 2.26 -2.18
N ALA A 229 6.70 2.43 -1.04
CA ALA A 229 6.91 3.73 -0.42
C ALA A 229 7.69 4.72 -1.32
N LEU A 230 8.64 4.23 -2.12
CA LEU A 230 9.41 5.08 -3.03
C LEU A 230 8.53 5.59 -4.18
N LEU A 231 7.75 4.71 -4.81
CA LEU A 231 6.86 5.06 -5.91
C LEU A 231 5.81 6.09 -5.45
N GLU A 232 5.18 5.87 -4.30
CA GLU A 232 4.18 6.81 -3.77
C GLU A 232 4.79 8.15 -3.38
N SER A 233 5.99 8.16 -2.81
CA SER A 233 6.72 9.40 -2.54
C SER A 233 7.02 10.19 -3.84
N GLN A 234 7.41 9.49 -4.91
CA GLN A 234 7.64 10.12 -6.21
C GLN A 234 6.35 10.66 -6.83
N ASN A 235 5.23 9.94 -6.67
CA ASN A 235 3.91 10.39 -7.11
C ASN A 235 3.51 11.69 -6.40
N ILE A 236 3.62 11.76 -5.08
CA ILE A 236 3.32 12.96 -4.28
C ILE A 236 4.21 14.14 -4.71
N ILE A 237 5.52 13.92 -4.86
CA ILE A 237 6.46 14.94 -5.33
C ILE A 237 6.05 15.46 -6.71
N ASN A 238 5.70 14.59 -7.65
CA ASN A 238 5.35 14.98 -9.01
C ASN A 238 3.98 15.69 -9.08
N ILE A 239 3.01 15.28 -8.26
CA ILE A 239 1.74 15.99 -8.09
C ILE A 239 2.01 17.41 -7.57
N THR A 240 2.79 17.55 -6.49
CA THR A 240 3.17 18.84 -5.92
C THR A 240 3.86 19.75 -6.93
N ARG A 241 4.84 19.20 -7.67
CA ARG A 241 5.54 19.97 -8.73
C ARG A 241 4.58 20.45 -9.80
N LYS A 242 3.70 19.59 -10.30
CA LYS A 242 2.69 19.93 -11.30
C LYS A 242 1.72 21.01 -10.81
N MET A 243 1.26 20.91 -9.57
CA MET A 243 0.37 21.90 -8.95
C MET A 243 1.04 23.29 -8.83
N ASN A 244 2.37 23.34 -8.73
CA ASN A 244 3.15 24.56 -8.70
C ASN A 244 3.72 24.97 -10.07
N GLY A 245 3.23 24.40 -11.18
CA GLY A 245 3.65 24.72 -12.54
C GLY A 245 5.08 24.27 -12.89
N LEU A 246 5.63 23.30 -12.15
CA LEU A 246 6.96 22.74 -12.37
C LEU A 246 6.87 21.43 -13.15
N GLU A 247 7.89 21.16 -13.97
CA GLU A 247 8.01 19.89 -14.66
C GLU A 247 8.16 18.71 -13.69
N SER A 248 7.60 17.56 -14.05
CA SER A 248 7.77 16.33 -13.28
C SER A 248 9.24 15.92 -13.19
N LYS A 249 9.66 15.43 -12.04
CA LYS A 249 10.99 14.88 -11.86
C LYS A 249 11.03 13.46 -12.43
N VAL A 250 11.84 13.25 -13.45
CA VAL A 250 12.09 11.91 -14.03
C VAL A 250 13.28 11.29 -13.31
N ILE A 251 13.11 10.11 -12.78
CA ILE A 251 14.13 9.34 -12.09
C ILE A 251 14.32 8.02 -12.84
N LYS A 252 15.55 7.74 -13.27
CA LYS A 252 15.92 6.53 -14.04
C LYS A 252 14.90 6.17 -15.12
N ASN A 253 14.54 7.15 -15.93
CA ASN A 253 13.54 7.03 -17.00
C ASN A 253 12.16 6.57 -16.53
N ASN A 254 11.80 6.86 -15.27
CA ASN A 254 10.60 6.40 -14.58
C ASN A 254 10.50 4.86 -14.47
N ALA A 255 11.64 4.17 -14.39
CA ALA A 255 11.64 2.73 -14.14
C ALA A 255 10.89 2.38 -12.85
N ARG A 256 10.09 1.33 -12.89
CA ARG A 256 9.25 0.93 -11.76
C ARG A 256 10.07 0.63 -10.51
N TYR A 257 11.17 -0.08 -10.64
CA TYR A 257 12.11 -0.35 -9.55
C TYR A 257 13.40 0.42 -9.82
N ASN A 258 13.55 1.58 -9.21
CA ASN A 258 14.67 2.49 -9.48
C ASN A 258 15.63 2.65 -8.28
N PHE A 259 15.24 2.23 -7.09
CA PHE A 259 16.05 2.18 -5.86
C PHE A 259 16.62 3.54 -5.39
N GLU A 260 16.09 4.67 -5.85
CA GLU A 260 16.64 6.01 -5.56
C GLU A 260 16.29 6.57 -4.18
N MET A 261 15.70 5.77 -3.29
CA MET A 261 15.49 6.13 -1.89
C MET A 261 16.41 5.27 -1.00
N GLU A 262 17.13 5.92 -0.10
CA GLU A 262 17.98 5.24 0.87
C GLU A 262 17.18 4.20 1.67
N THR A 263 17.79 3.06 1.95
CA THR A 263 17.21 1.89 2.64
C THR A 263 16.11 1.14 1.89
N SER A 264 15.47 1.75 0.90
CA SER A 264 14.37 1.10 0.18
C SER A 264 14.88 0.00 -0.75
N THR A 265 14.35 -1.21 -0.60
CA THR A 265 14.51 -2.30 -1.57
C THR A 265 13.31 -2.42 -2.50
N GLN A 266 12.31 -1.56 -2.36
CA GLN A 266 11.05 -1.61 -3.14
C GLN A 266 10.42 -3.01 -3.18
N GLY A 267 10.43 -3.70 -2.04
CA GLY A 267 9.84 -5.03 -1.92
C GLY A 267 10.69 -6.20 -2.39
N TRP A 268 11.90 -5.96 -2.91
CA TRP A 268 12.80 -7.04 -3.27
C TRP A 268 13.27 -7.80 -2.03
N MET A 269 13.22 -9.12 -2.11
CA MET A 269 13.60 -10.01 -1.02
C MET A 269 14.35 -11.25 -1.52
N VAL A 270 15.16 -11.83 -0.66
CA VAL A 270 15.83 -13.12 -0.90
C VAL A 270 14.79 -14.23 -0.76
N ASP A 271 14.79 -15.18 -1.69
CA ASP A 271 13.90 -16.35 -1.62
C ASP A 271 14.37 -17.27 -0.48
N LYS A 272 13.65 -17.21 0.64
CA LYS A 272 13.95 -18.01 1.86
C LYS A 272 13.50 -19.47 1.76
N SER A 273 12.71 -19.82 0.76
CA SER A 273 12.28 -21.22 0.54
C SER A 273 13.43 -22.12 0.08
N ASN A 274 14.55 -21.54 -0.33
CA ASN A 274 15.74 -22.24 -0.75
C ASN A 274 16.85 -22.10 0.31
N ASP A 275 17.18 -23.19 1.02
CA ASP A 275 18.24 -23.23 2.03
C ASP A 275 19.61 -22.72 1.51
N ASN A 276 19.82 -22.78 0.20
CA ASN A 276 21.04 -22.29 -0.45
C ASN A 276 21.17 -20.76 -0.43
N ASN A 277 20.10 -20.03 -0.15
CA ASN A 277 20.08 -18.56 -0.08
C ASN A 277 20.51 -17.96 1.27
N GLN A 278 20.86 -18.78 2.25
CA GLN A 278 21.22 -18.31 3.60
C GLN A 278 22.40 -17.31 3.62
N ASN A 279 23.23 -17.31 2.59
CA ASN A 279 24.39 -16.44 2.44
C ASN A 279 24.18 -15.29 1.45
N THR A 280 22.94 -15.01 1.09
CA THR A 280 22.56 -13.89 0.20
C THR A 280 21.97 -12.75 1.00
N LEU A 281 22.46 -11.54 0.78
CA LEU A 281 21.98 -10.32 1.42
C LEU A 281 21.61 -9.29 0.36
N LEU A 282 20.56 -8.54 0.60
CA LEU A 282 20.13 -7.40 -0.20
C LEU A 282 20.39 -6.10 0.55
N LYS A 283 20.88 -5.10 -0.16
CA LYS A 283 21.10 -3.77 0.39
C LYS A 283 20.91 -2.70 -0.68
N ASN A 284 20.26 -1.63 -0.34
CA ASN A 284 20.24 -0.42 -1.17
C ASN A 284 21.53 0.36 -0.90
N ILE A 285 22.34 0.62 -1.93
CA ILE A 285 23.64 1.27 -1.82
C ILE A 285 23.74 2.52 -2.68
N GLU A 286 24.66 3.41 -2.33
CA GLU A 286 25.09 4.48 -3.24
C GLU A 286 25.83 3.87 -4.44
N TYR A 287 25.35 4.19 -5.62
CA TYR A 287 25.96 3.80 -6.89
C TYR A 287 25.69 4.87 -7.95
N LYS A 288 26.71 5.66 -8.23
CA LYS A 288 26.58 6.74 -9.20
C LYS A 288 26.65 6.19 -10.62
N SER A 289 25.52 6.27 -11.34
CA SER A 289 25.40 5.98 -12.76
C SER A 289 25.12 7.26 -13.55
N ASN A 290 25.00 7.15 -14.87
CA ASN A 290 24.58 8.25 -15.73
C ASN A 290 23.09 8.62 -15.59
N ILE A 291 22.27 7.78 -14.93
CA ILE A 291 20.82 7.97 -14.80
C ILE A 291 20.32 8.03 -13.35
N GLY A 292 21.19 7.75 -12.36
CA GLY A 292 20.81 7.77 -10.94
C GLY A 292 22.02 7.63 -10.01
N ASN A 293 21.74 7.59 -8.69
CA ASN A 293 22.77 7.62 -7.65
C ASN A 293 22.76 6.40 -6.72
N ARG A 294 21.82 5.48 -6.87
CA ARG A 294 21.69 4.30 -6.00
C ARG A 294 21.38 3.04 -6.82
N ALA A 295 21.64 1.88 -6.23
CA ALA A 295 21.30 0.59 -6.81
C ALA A 295 20.94 -0.41 -5.71
N LEU A 296 20.26 -1.50 -6.08
CA LEU A 296 20.09 -2.67 -5.24
C LEU A 296 21.31 -3.56 -5.39
N GLU A 297 22.04 -3.75 -4.29
CA GLU A 297 23.17 -4.70 -4.18
C GLU A 297 22.66 -6.07 -3.74
N ILE A 298 23.11 -7.10 -4.43
CA ILE A 298 22.95 -8.51 -4.10
C ILE A 298 24.32 -9.03 -3.73
N ASN A 299 24.59 -9.22 -2.45
CA ASN A 299 25.83 -9.79 -1.94
C ASN A 299 25.62 -11.27 -1.66
N PHE A 300 26.46 -12.13 -2.21
CA PHE A 300 26.38 -13.57 -2.02
C PHE A 300 27.74 -14.19 -1.71
N ASN A 301 27.72 -15.22 -0.89
CA ASN A 301 28.90 -15.97 -0.50
C ASN A 301 28.80 -17.44 -0.89
N ASN A 302 29.90 -17.95 -1.44
CA ASN A 302 30.07 -19.39 -1.73
C ASN A 302 29.05 -19.98 -2.70
N LEU A 303 28.66 -19.25 -3.74
CA LEU A 303 27.98 -19.90 -4.87
C LEU A 303 28.94 -20.97 -5.46
N THR A 304 28.39 -22.15 -5.71
CA THR A 304 29.07 -23.25 -6.35
C THR A 304 28.16 -23.90 -7.37
N LYS A 305 28.67 -24.75 -8.21
CA LYS A 305 27.89 -25.48 -9.20
C LYS A 305 26.68 -26.15 -8.57
N GLY A 306 25.47 -25.83 -9.07
CA GLY A 306 24.20 -26.37 -8.57
C GLY A 306 23.59 -25.60 -7.40
N ILE A 307 24.26 -24.56 -6.89
CA ILE A 307 23.74 -23.65 -5.88
C ILE A 307 23.46 -22.30 -6.53
N ASN A 308 22.23 -21.80 -6.40
CA ASN A 308 21.79 -20.52 -6.95
C ASN A 308 21.46 -19.55 -5.81
N SER A 309 21.79 -18.28 -5.99
CA SER A 309 21.21 -17.18 -5.21
C SER A 309 19.98 -16.67 -5.92
N GLU A 310 18.82 -16.71 -5.28
CA GLU A 310 17.55 -16.27 -5.85
C GLU A 310 16.94 -15.16 -5.02
N LEU A 311 16.43 -14.16 -5.73
CA LEU A 311 15.70 -13.04 -5.16
C LEU A 311 14.51 -12.69 -6.06
N HIS A 312 13.49 -12.13 -5.44
CA HIS A 312 12.28 -11.75 -6.17
C HIS A 312 11.59 -10.53 -5.54
N VAL A 313 10.65 -9.99 -6.28
CA VAL A 313 9.64 -9.06 -5.78
C VAL A 313 8.26 -9.58 -6.16
N ASN A 314 7.29 -9.39 -5.27
CA ASN A 314 5.91 -9.75 -5.56
C ASN A 314 5.29 -8.77 -6.57
N THR A 315 4.55 -9.32 -7.53
CA THR A 315 3.83 -8.58 -8.57
C THR A 315 2.33 -8.82 -8.52
N PHE A 316 1.91 -9.63 -7.56
CA PHE A 316 0.53 -9.97 -7.22
C PHE A 316 0.49 -10.53 -5.80
N PHE A 317 -0.65 -10.95 -5.30
CA PHE A 317 -0.78 -11.51 -3.96
C PHE A 317 0.20 -12.66 -3.73
N PRO A 318 0.93 -12.65 -2.60
CA PRO A 318 1.97 -13.64 -2.31
C PRO A 318 1.38 -15.01 -1.94
N GLU A 319 2.26 -16.03 -1.86
CA GLU A 319 1.87 -17.42 -1.61
C GLU A 319 1.14 -17.62 -0.28
N GLU A 320 1.42 -16.80 0.70
CA GLU A 320 0.77 -16.81 2.02
C GLU A 320 -0.76 -16.70 1.93
N PHE A 321 -1.29 -16.09 0.86
CA PHE A 321 -2.73 -16.04 0.58
C PHE A 321 -3.35 -17.42 0.26
N THR A 322 -2.53 -18.43 0.00
CA THR A 322 -3.00 -19.82 -0.21
C THR A 322 -3.13 -20.61 1.08
N THR A 323 -2.55 -20.12 2.18
CA THR A 323 -2.43 -20.82 3.47
C THR A 323 -3.00 -20.04 4.65
N LEU A 324 -3.98 -19.16 4.39
CA LEU A 324 -4.61 -18.33 5.41
C LEU A 324 -5.37 -19.20 6.45
N ASN A 325 -5.30 -18.79 7.70
CA ASN A 325 -6.14 -19.36 8.75
C ASN A 325 -7.56 -18.76 8.72
N GLU A 326 -8.50 -19.34 9.48
CA GLU A 326 -9.90 -18.91 9.49
C GLU A 326 -10.09 -17.41 9.81
N GLN A 327 -9.29 -16.84 10.71
CA GLN A 327 -9.36 -15.43 11.07
C GLN A 327 -8.89 -14.53 9.92
N GLN A 328 -7.80 -14.91 9.27
CA GLN A 328 -7.29 -14.20 8.09
C GLN A 328 -8.27 -14.28 6.91
N GLU A 329 -8.90 -15.44 6.70
CA GLU A 329 -9.95 -15.60 5.70
C GLU A 329 -11.16 -14.71 5.98
N MET A 330 -11.58 -14.62 7.24
CA MET A 330 -12.66 -13.73 7.63
C MET A 330 -12.30 -12.27 7.33
N MET A 331 -11.05 -11.86 7.54
CA MET A 331 -10.57 -10.52 7.18
C MET A 331 -10.61 -10.29 5.68
N LEU A 332 -10.24 -11.28 4.85
CA LEU A 332 -10.36 -11.18 3.39
C LEU A 332 -11.82 -11.03 2.93
N MET A 333 -12.77 -11.57 3.67
CA MET A 333 -14.20 -11.39 3.37
C MET A 333 -14.73 -10.00 3.73
N VAL A 334 -14.14 -9.37 4.75
CA VAL A 334 -14.50 -8.00 5.17
C VAL A 334 -13.88 -6.96 4.24
N TYR A 335 -12.62 -7.17 3.86
CA TYR A 335 -11.88 -6.30 2.96
C TYR A 335 -11.74 -6.95 1.60
N SER A 336 -12.23 -6.32 0.54
CA SER A 336 -12.11 -6.85 -0.83
C SER A 336 -10.66 -6.84 -1.30
N PHE A 337 -9.98 -7.96 -1.14
CA PHE A 337 -8.62 -8.15 -1.65
C PHE A 337 -8.66 -8.59 -3.11
N VAL A 338 -9.04 -7.69 -3.99
CA VAL A 338 -8.99 -7.89 -5.44
C VAL A 338 -8.06 -6.84 -6.04
N GLY A 339 -7.30 -7.24 -7.04
CA GLY A 339 -6.40 -6.30 -7.70
C GLY A 339 -5.69 -6.91 -8.89
N CYS A 340 -5.31 -6.07 -9.83
CA CYS A 340 -4.63 -6.51 -11.03
C CYS A 340 -3.16 -6.82 -10.73
N PRO A 341 -2.58 -7.89 -11.30
CA PRO A 341 -1.12 -8.05 -11.34
C PRO A 341 -0.46 -6.85 -12.01
N ILE A 342 0.75 -6.51 -11.60
CA ILE A 342 1.49 -5.40 -12.22
C ILE A 342 2.23 -5.78 -13.50
N ILE A 343 2.29 -7.07 -13.82
CA ILE A 343 2.94 -7.58 -15.03
C ILE A 343 2.11 -8.69 -15.68
N TYR A 344 2.11 -8.70 -17.00
CA TYR A 344 1.32 -9.62 -17.81
C TYR A 344 2.16 -10.23 -18.95
N SER A 345 1.72 -11.39 -19.45
CA SER A 345 2.31 -12.04 -20.61
C SER A 345 2.39 -11.11 -21.82
N GLY A 346 3.53 -11.14 -22.49
CA GLY A 346 3.81 -10.33 -23.69
C GLY A 346 4.39 -8.95 -23.42
N GLN A 347 4.44 -8.47 -22.18
CA GLN A 347 5.24 -7.32 -21.77
C GLN A 347 6.72 -7.68 -21.73
N ASN A 348 7.60 -6.69 -21.59
CA ASN A 348 9.04 -6.90 -21.46
C ASN A 348 9.50 -6.49 -20.05
N ILE A 349 10.36 -7.29 -19.44
CA ILE A 349 11.19 -6.90 -18.30
C ILE A 349 12.49 -6.34 -18.86
N LYS A 350 12.80 -5.09 -18.52
CA LYS A 350 14.04 -4.43 -18.90
C LYS A 350 14.82 -4.04 -17.65
N THR A 351 16.09 -4.44 -17.57
CA THR A 351 16.91 -4.23 -16.36
C THR A 351 18.35 -3.98 -16.74
N GLU A 352 19.04 -3.13 -15.96
CA GLU A 352 20.49 -2.95 -16.05
C GLU A 352 21.15 -3.61 -14.84
N ILE A 353 22.06 -4.53 -15.13
CA ILE A 353 22.76 -5.36 -14.17
C ILE A 353 24.27 -5.12 -14.31
N ILE A 354 24.95 -4.95 -13.17
CA ILE A 354 26.40 -4.80 -13.11
C ILE A 354 26.97 -5.91 -12.22
N SER A 355 27.90 -6.68 -12.75
CA SER A 355 28.66 -7.68 -11.99
C SER A 355 29.86 -7.03 -11.28
N LYS A 356 30.08 -7.40 -10.03
CA LYS A 356 31.26 -7.05 -9.21
C LYS A 356 31.88 -8.33 -8.63
N THR A 357 32.04 -9.31 -9.50
CA THR A 357 32.56 -10.63 -9.15
C THR A 357 33.90 -10.89 -9.86
N LYS A 358 34.84 -11.48 -9.16
CA LYS A 358 36.16 -11.80 -9.74
C LYS A 358 36.15 -12.98 -10.72
N LYS A 359 35.01 -13.67 -10.82
CA LYS A 359 34.80 -14.84 -11.68
C LYS A 359 33.50 -14.70 -12.44
N ASP A 360 33.41 -15.41 -13.53
CA ASP A 360 32.19 -15.41 -14.36
C ASP A 360 31.00 -15.97 -13.60
N ILE A 361 29.87 -15.28 -13.77
CA ILE A 361 28.57 -15.69 -13.24
C ILE A 361 27.54 -15.76 -14.35
N LYS A 362 26.45 -16.46 -14.06
CA LYS A 362 25.29 -16.60 -14.92
C LYS A 362 24.09 -16.04 -14.20
N ILE A 363 23.31 -15.21 -14.89
CA ILE A 363 22.07 -14.64 -14.34
C ILE A 363 20.93 -15.02 -15.24
N LYS A 364 19.83 -15.49 -14.65
CA LYS A 364 18.53 -15.67 -15.31
C LYS A 364 17.51 -14.71 -14.68
N LEU A 365 16.67 -14.14 -15.52
CA LEU A 365 15.40 -13.58 -15.05
C LEU A 365 14.38 -14.71 -14.90
N PHE A 366 13.47 -14.59 -13.98
CA PHE A 366 12.34 -15.52 -13.88
C PHE A 366 11.04 -14.82 -13.53
N ILE A 367 9.95 -15.46 -13.87
CA ILE A 367 8.62 -15.17 -13.32
C ILE A 367 8.12 -16.40 -12.56
N LYS A 368 7.31 -16.17 -11.51
CA LYS A 368 6.45 -17.22 -10.95
C LYS A 368 4.99 -16.81 -11.15
N TYR A 369 4.12 -17.78 -11.40
CA TYR A 369 2.70 -17.57 -11.59
C TYR A 369 1.89 -18.69 -10.94
N TYR A 370 0.65 -18.40 -10.58
CA TYR A 370 -0.26 -19.39 -10.02
C TYR A 370 -0.87 -20.24 -11.12
N GLY A 371 -0.70 -21.55 -11.03
CA GLY A 371 -1.28 -22.52 -11.93
C GLY A 371 -2.28 -23.43 -11.22
N GLU A 372 -2.30 -24.71 -11.59
CA GLU A 372 -3.25 -25.68 -11.06
C GLU A 372 -3.16 -25.81 -9.53
N GLY A 373 -4.31 -25.67 -8.86
CA GLY A 373 -4.40 -25.71 -7.39
C GLY A 373 -3.71 -24.56 -6.68
N ASP A 374 -3.62 -23.40 -7.34
CA ASP A 374 -2.91 -22.21 -6.88
C ASP A 374 -1.41 -22.46 -6.56
N LYS A 375 -0.83 -23.51 -7.16
CA LYS A 375 0.59 -23.81 -7.02
C LYS A 375 1.43 -22.84 -7.85
N LEU A 376 2.62 -22.54 -7.35
CA LEU A 376 3.58 -21.71 -8.06
C LEU A 376 4.32 -22.50 -9.13
N TYR A 377 4.28 -21.96 -10.35
CA TYR A 377 5.06 -22.43 -11.49
C TYR A 377 6.10 -21.37 -11.85
N LYS A 378 7.31 -21.79 -12.17
CA LYS A 378 8.44 -20.92 -12.51
C LYS A 378 8.81 -21.05 -14.00
N ILE A 379 8.97 -19.92 -14.67
CA ILE A 379 9.54 -19.85 -16.03
C ILE A 379 10.74 -18.91 -15.96
N SER A 380 11.87 -19.35 -16.51
CA SER A 380 13.11 -18.57 -16.55
C SER A 380 13.49 -18.18 -17.98
N SER A 381 14.21 -17.06 -18.10
CA SER A 381 14.86 -16.64 -19.32
C SER A 381 16.02 -17.59 -19.70
N GLU A 382 16.65 -17.33 -20.83
CA GLU A 382 17.99 -17.83 -21.10
C GLU A 382 19.02 -17.35 -20.06
N GLU A 383 20.21 -17.95 -20.09
CA GLU A 383 21.33 -17.54 -19.24
C GLU A 383 22.06 -16.34 -19.85
N TYR A 384 22.24 -15.31 -19.04
CA TYR A 384 23.09 -14.17 -19.36
C TYR A 384 24.41 -14.30 -18.61
N PHE A 385 25.52 -14.30 -19.33
CA PHE A 385 26.86 -14.43 -18.77
C PHE A 385 27.41 -13.05 -18.42
N PHE A 386 28.06 -12.94 -17.27
CA PHE A 386 28.71 -11.73 -16.79
C PHE A 386 30.11 -12.04 -16.30
N SER A 387 31.06 -11.24 -16.74
CA SER A 387 32.43 -11.20 -16.22
C SER A 387 32.59 -10.08 -15.18
N ASP A 388 33.77 -9.97 -14.57
CA ASP A 388 34.06 -8.94 -13.59
C ASP A 388 33.88 -7.53 -14.16
N ASP A 389 33.27 -6.67 -13.40
CA ASP A 389 32.98 -5.25 -13.72
C ASP A 389 32.17 -5.03 -15.02
N GLU A 390 31.49 -6.06 -15.47
CA GLU A 390 30.68 -5.99 -16.69
C GLU A 390 29.27 -5.46 -16.38
N SER A 391 28.81 -4.51 -17.20
CA SER A 391 27.43 -3.98 -17.18
C SER A 391 26.68 -4.36 -18.43
N LYS A 392 25.45 -4.87 -18.26
CA LYS A 392 24.54 -5.21 -19.38
C LYS A 392 23.13 -4.73 -19.10
N THR A 393 22.50 -4.17 -20.13
CA THR A 393 21.04 -4.01 -20.18
C THR A 393 20.44 -5.25 -20.81
N ILE A 394 19.56 -5.91 -20.07
CA ILE A 394 18.83 -7.10 -20.50
C ILE A 394 17.39 -6.71 -20.75
N GLU A 395 16.81 -7.25 -21.82
CA GLU A 395 15.38 -7.15 -22.10
C GLU A 395 14.84 -8.57 -22.37
N TRP A 396 13.86 -8.99 -21.55
CA TRP A 396 13.24 -10.30 -21.64
C TRP A 396 11.73 -10.17 -21.80
N LYS A 397 11.22 -10.75 -22.89
CA LYS A 397 9.79 -10.80 -23.14
C LYS A 397 9.14 -11.86 -22.25
N VAL A 398 8.15 -11.43 -21.48
CA VAL A 398 7.37 -12.28 -20.57
C VAL A 398 6.58 -13.33 -21.36
N PRO A 399 6.82 -14.62 -21.11
CA PRO A 399 6.13 -15.71 -21.82
C PRO A 399 4.65 -15.78 -21.47
N ASP A 400 3.89 -16.56 -22.26
CA ASP A 400 2.48 -16.80 -21.99
C ASP A 400 2.29 -17.68 -20.74
N THR A 401 1.54 -17.18 -19.78
CA THR A 401 1.14 -17.89 -18.56
C THR A 401 -0.28 -18.47 -18.65
N PHE A 402 -0.85 -18.51 -19.85
CA PHE A 402 -2.20 -19.01 -20.12
C PHE A 402 -3.28 -18.33 -19.27
N SER A 403 -3.19 -17.02 -19.13
CA SER A 403 -4.06 -16.15 -18.33
C SER A 403 -3.92 -16.32 -16.81
N ASN A 404 -2.97 -17.09 -16.33
CA ASN A 404 -2.70 -17.18 -14.91
C ASN A 404 -1.96 -15.92 -14.43
N PRO A 405 -2.27 -15.40 -13.23
CA PRO A 405 -1.65 -14.19 -12.71
C PRO A 405 -0.18 -14.44 -12.37
N ILE A 406 0.68 -13.54 -12.85
CA ILE A 406 2.11 -13.53 -12.49
C ILE A 406 2.23 -12.90 -11.11
N THR A 407 2.81 -13.64 -10.17
CA THR A 407 2.91 -13.23 -8.76
C THR A 407 4.30 -12.76 -8.36
N GLN A 408 5.33 -13.19 -9.08
CA GLN A 408 6.71 -12.77 -8.78
C GLN A 408 7.52 -12.58 -10.07
N ILE A 409 8.42 -11.61 -10.01
CA ILE A 409 9.56 -11.48 -10.93
C ILE A 409 10.84 -11.58 -10.11
N GLY A 410 11.91 -12.13 -10.69
CA GLY A 410 13.13 -12.33 -9.91
C GLY A 410 14.38 -12.59 -10.74
N TYR A 411 15.49 -12.72 -10.01
CA TYR A 411 16.79 -13.07 -10.54
C TYR A 411 17.28 -14.37 -9.89
N SER A 412 17.92 -15.22 -10.68
CA SER A 412 18.64 -16.41 -10.23
C SER A 412 20.09 -16.28 -10.68
N ILE A 413 21.01 -16.20 -9.72
CA ILE A 413 22.45 -16.03 -9.94
C ILE A 413 23.12 -17.36 -9.66
N SER A 414 23.97 -17.82 -10.57
CA SER A 414 24.70 -19.08 -10.47
C SER A 414 26.13 -18.96 -11.00
N SER A 415 26.98 -19.95 -10.67
CA SER A 415 28.32 -20.08 -11.24
C SER A 415 28.71 -21.55 -11.37
N ASP A 416 29.55 -21.84 -12.35
CA ASP A 416 30.15 -23.18 -12.49
C ASP A 416 31.34 -23.42 -11.54
N GLU A 417 31.87 -22.35 -10.95
CA GLU A 417 32.95 -22.35 -9.99
C GLU A 417 32.51 -21.76 -8.65
N GLN A 418 33.27 -22.00 -7.61
CA GLN A 418 33.06 -21.35 -6.32
C GLN A 418 33.35 -19.84 -6.45
N VAL A 419 32.36 -19.02 -6.16
CA VAL A 419 32.43 -17.57 -6.25
C VAL A 419 31.69 -16.90 -5.10
N SER A 420 32.26 -15.81 -4.61
CA SER A 420 31.59 -14.82 -3.75
C SER A 420 31.75 -13.46 -4.39
N GLY A 421 30.79 -12.61 -4.24
CA GLY A 421 30.82 -11.29 -4.86
C GLY A 421 29.50 -10.54 -4.77
N GLU A 422 29.39 -9.52 -5.57
CA GLU A 422 28.26 -8.59 -5.59
C GLU A 422 27.72 -8.45 -7.00
N VAL A 423 26.41 -8.32 -7.10
CA VAL A 423 25.70 -7.91 -8.32
C VAL A 423 24.86 -6.70 -7.97
N LEU A 424 24.92 -5.68 -8.81
CA LEU A 424 24.13 -4.48 -8.67
C LEU A 424 23.00 -4.46 -9.71
N ILE A 425 21.79 -4.18 -9.26
CA ILE A 425 20.65 -3.88 -10.13
C ILE A 425 20.45 -2.38 -10.10
N ASN A 426 20.78 -1.71 -11.21
CA ASN A 426 20.61 -0.26 -11.31
C ASN A 426 19.13 0.13 -11.40
N TYR A 427 18.36 -0.61 -12.19
CA TYR A 427 16.91 -0.51 -12.29
C TYR A 427 16.29 -1.79 -12.87
N LEU A 428 14.99 -1.95 -12.65
CA LEU A 428 14.15 -2.86 -13.43
C LEU A 428 12.86 -2.14 -13.80
N ASP A 429 12.48 -2.25 -15.07
CA ASP A 429 11.26 -1.67 -15.61
C ASP A 429 10.39 -2.72 -16.30
N ILE A 430 9.08 -2.47 -16.32
CA ILE A 430 8.08 -3.29 -17.01
C ILE A 430 7.54 -2.46 -18.16
N THR A 431 7.87 -2.86 -19.38
CA THR A 431 7.59 -2.07 -20.58
C THR A 431 6.66 -2.79 -21.55
N GLY A 432 6.08 -2.03 -22.47
CA GLY A 432 5.16 -2.57 -23.49
C GLY A 432 3.76 -2.87 -22.94
N ILE A 433 2.92 -3.36 -23.83
CA ILE A 433 1.54 -3.74 -23.54
C ILE A 433 1.40 -5.26 -23.60
N PRO A 434 0.49 -5.87 -22.85
CA PRO A 434 0.23 -7.30 -22.92
C PRO A 434 -0.13 -7.74 -24.34
N LYS A 435 0.34 -8.91 -24.71
CA LYS A 435 -0.09 -9.59 -25.93
C LYS A 435 -0.56 -10.99 -25.55
N MET A 436 -1.78 -11.09 -25.12
CA MET A 436 -2.34 -12.32 -24.61
C MET A 436 -3.85 -12.42 -24.89
N THR A 437 -4.39 -13.60 -24.73
CA THR A 437 -5.83 -13.83 -24.72
C THR A 437 -6.27 -14.04 -23.28
N PHE A 438 -7.10 -13.15 -22.75
CA PHE A 438 -7.72 -13.33 -21.44
C PHE A 438 -8.77 -14.43 -21.52
N ARG A 439 -8.57 -15.51 -20.76
CA ARG A 439 -9.48 -16.64 -20.67
C ARG A 439 -9.44 -17.23 -19.26
N LYS A 440 -10.49 -17.94 -18.89
CA LYS A 440 -10.44 -18.75 -17.69
C LYS A 440 -9.39 -19.86 -17.85
N PRO A 441 -8.41 -19.99 -16.93
CA PRO A 441 -7.45 -21.09 -16.97
C PRO A 441 -8.14 -22.46 -16.97
N GLU A 442 -7.57 -23.44 -17.65
CA GLU A 442 -8.21 -24.77 -17.86
C GLU A 442 -8.44 -25.54 -16.54
N HIS A 443 -7.59 -25.34 -15.56
CA HIS A 443 -7.70 -25.98 -14.24
C HIS A 443 -8.80 -25.39 -13.35
N ILE A 444 -9.35 -24.21 -13.66
CA ILE A 444 -10.45 -23.62 -12.90
C ILE A 444 -11.77 -24.33 -13.26
N LYS A 445 -12.32 -25.10 -12.33
CA LYS A 445 -13.57 -25.84 -12.54
C LYS A 445 -14.79 -24.93 -12.61
N GLU A 446 -15.74 -25.26 -13.51
CA GLU A 446 -16.90 -24.41 -13.82
C GLU A 446 -17.89 -24.24 -12.66
N ASN A 447 -18.06 -25.26 -11.84
CA ASN A 447 -19.11 -25.31 -10.82
C ASN A 447 -18.78 -24.55 -9.53
N ARG A 448 -17.62 -23.88 -9.47
CA ARG A 448 -17.13 -23.21 -8.27
C ARG A 448 -17.09 -21.70 -8.46
N ALA A 449 -18.27 -21.13 -8.72
CA ALA A 449 -18.47 -19.70 -8.70
C ALA A 449 -18.52 -19.24 -7.25
N HIS A 450 -17.38 -18.98 -6.64
CA HIS A 450 -17.37 -18.33 -5.34
C HIS A 450 -17.73 -16.86 -5.53
N LEU A 451 -18.69 -16.44 -4.74
CA LEU A 451 -19.09 -15.06 -4.59
C LEU A 451 -17.90 -14.28 -3.99
N VAL A 452 -17.18 -13.52 -4.79
CA VAL A 452 -16.51 -12.33 -4.28
C VAL A 452 -17.61 -11.28 -4.23
N SER A 453 -18.48 -11.40 -3.25
CA SER A 453 -19.56 -10.45 -3.01
C SER A 453 -19.13 -9.50 -1.91
N HIS A 454 -19.23 -8.21 -2.16
CA HIS A 454 -19.18 -7.18 -1.12
C HIS A 454 -20.37 -7.24 -0.15
N ASP A 455 -21.28 -8.17 -0.35
CA ASP A 455 -22.47 -8.33 0.48
C ASP A 455 -22.23 -9.39 1.58
N ILE A 456 -21.69 -8.92 2.70
CA ILE A 456 -21.52 -9.72 3.94
C ILE A 456 -22.84 -10.39 4.37
N LYS A 457 -24.00 -9.85 3.99
CA LYS A 457 -25.31 -10.44 4.31
C LYS A 457 -25.54 -11.78 3.62
N SER A 458 -24.97 -12.02 2.45
CA SER A 458 -25.09 -13.32 1.78
C SER A 458 -24.26 -14.41 2.46
N LEU A 459 -23.19 -14.05 3.15
CA LEU A 459 -22.34 -14.96 3.91
C LEU A 459 -22.92 -15.28 5.30
N THR A 460 -23.65 -14.33 5.92
CA THR A 460 -24.31 -14.53 7.22
C THR A 460 -25.62 -15.35 7.14
N ASN A 461 -26.14 -15.60 5.94
CA ASN A 461 -27.34 -16.43 5.73
C ASN A 461 -27.07 -17.94 5.73
N GLY A 462 -25.96 -18.40 6.30
CA GLY A 462 -25.74 -19.82 6.59
C GLY A 462 -25.45 -20.69 5.37
N VAL A 463 -24.92 -20.12 4.29
CA VAL A 463 -24.44 -20.92 3.16
C VAL A 463 -23.12 -21.58 3.57
N TYR A 464 -23.19 -22.83 3.96
CA TYR A 464 -22.03 -23.69 4.20
C TYR A 464 -21.27 -23.88 2.88
N ILE A 465 -20.02 -23.45 2.84
CA ILE A 465 -19.09 -23.74 1.75
C ILE A 465 -18.28 -24.96 2.20
N PRO A 466 -18.38 -26.12 1.53
CA PRO A 466 -17.58 -27.29 1.88
C PRO A 466 -16.09 -26.99 1.85
N ASP A 467 -15.32 -27.52 2.79
CA ASP A 467 -13.87 -27.27 2.94
C ASP A 467 -13.06 -27.61 1.67
N GLU A 468 -13.51 -28.63 0.92
CA GLU A 468 -12.91 -29.03 -0.37
C GLU A 468 -13.05 -27.98 -1.47
N ASP A 469 -13.96 -27.00 -1.30
CA ASP A 469 -14.31 -25.99 -2.30
C ASP A 469 -13.77 -24.59 -1.98
N LYS A 470 -13.24 -24.37 -0.78
CA LYS A 470 -12.84 -23.05 -0.29
C LYS A 470 -11.72 -22.37 -1.09
N TYR A 471 -10.79 -23.11 -1.68
CA TYR A 471 -9.52 -22.55 -2.16
C TYR A 471 -9.14 -22.85 -3.62
N TYR A 472 -9.94 -23.55 -4.39
CA TYR A 472 -9.52 -23.95 -5.72
C TYR A 472 -9.64 -22.83 -6.75
N GLY A 473 -8.50 -22.29 -7.21
CA GLY A 473 -8.45 -21.26 -8.25
C GLY A 473 -8.89 -19.87 -7.79
N GLN A 474 -8.84 -19.59 -6.49
CA GLN A 474 -9.26 -18.29 -5.97
C GLN A 474 -8.34 -17.16 -6.39
N LEU A 475 -7.02 -17.39 -6.44
CA LEU A 475 -6.05 -16.36 -6.78
C LEU A 475 -6.24 -15.82 -8.20
N TRP A 476 -6.60 -16.67 -9.17
CA TRP A 476 -6.97 -16.18 -10.49
C TRP A 476 -8.15 -15.19 -10.45
N LYS A 477 -9.15 -15.43 -9.60
CA LYS A 477 -10.30 -14.52 -9.46
C LYS A 477 -9.92 -13.21 -8.79
N LEU A 478 -9.00 -13.24 -7.83
CA LEU A 478 -8.52 -12.03 -7.17
C LEU A 478 -7.80 -11.08 -8.14
N ALA A 479 -7.30 -11.59 -9.27
CA ALA A 479 -6.69 -10.77 -10.34
C ALA A 479 -7.70 -9.96 -11.16
N TRP A 480 -8.99 -10.05 -10.84
CA TRP A 480 -10.07 -9.35 -11.51
C TRP A 480 -10.83 -8.45 -10.53
N VAL A 481 -10.66 -7.16 -10.67
CA VAL A 481 -11.42 -6.19 -9.88
C VAL A 481 -12.85 -6.16 -10.40
N ASN A 482 -13.82 -6.26 -9.51
CA ASN A 482 -15.20 -6.35 -9.92
C ASN A 482 -16.15 -5.59 -8.99
N ASP A 483 -17.25 -5.12 -9.57
CA ASP A 483 -18.42 -4.57 -8.90
C ASP A 483 -19.68 -5.24 -9.47
N VAL A 484 -19.79 -6.53 -9.25
CA VAL A 484 -20.92 -7.34 -9.68
C VAL A 484 -21.37 -8.27 -8.55
N ASP A 485 -22.64 -8.67 -8.58
CA ASP A 485 -23.17 -9.60 -7.57
C ASP A 485 -22.61 -11.00 -7.76
N LYS A 486 -22.32 -11.35 -9.01
CA LYS A 486 -21.69 -12.62 -9.37
C LYS A 486 -20.98 -12.52 -10.70
N TRP A 487 -19.76 -13.09 -10.79
CA TRP A 487 -19.11 -13.34 -12.06
C TRP A 487 -18.44 -14.72 -12.07
N TYR A 488 -18.31 -15.31 -13.27
CA TYR A 488 -17.76 -16.65 -13.46
C TYR A 488 -17.21 -16.81 -14.87
N GLY A 489 -16.20 -17.66 -15.01
CA GLY A 489 -15.79 -18.13 -16.33
C GLY A 489 -16.77 -19.18 -16.83
N TYR A 490 -17.31 -19.00 -18.03
CA TYR A 490 -18.22 -19.92 -18.67
C TYR A 490 -17.53 -20.58 -19.87
N GLY A 491 -17.38 -21.90 -19.84
CA GLY A 491 -16.59 -22.61 -20.86
C GLY A 491 -15.11 -22.16 -20.86
N LYS A 492 -14.44 -22.36 -21.99
CA LYS A 492 -13.00 -22.04 -22.12
C LYS A 492 -12.69 -20.55 -22.31
N ASN A 493 -13.61 -19.77 -22.89
CA ASN A 493 -13.32 -18.44 -23.39
C ASN A 493 -14.40 -17.39 -23.10
N SER A 494 -15.32 -17.64 -22.18
CA SER A 494 -16.41 -16.71 -21.90
C SER A 494 -16.52 -16.37 -20.41
N PHE A 495 -17.02 -15.18 -20.14
CA PHE A 495 -17.28 -14.68 -18.80
C PHE A 495 -18.77 -14.34 -18.69
N GLY A 496 -19.41 -14.79 -17.61
CA GLY A 496 -20.76 -14.40 -17.26
C GLY A 496 -20.76 -13.44 -16.09
N LEU A 497 -21.52 -12.35 -16.18
CA LEU A 497 -21.65 -11.33 -15.15
C LEU A 497 -23.11 -11.20 -14.76
N ILE A 498 -23.39 -11.11 -13.47
CA ILE A 498 -24.72 -10.85 -12.93
C ILE A 498 -24.64 -9.62 -12.02
N LYS A 499 -25.51 -8.64 -12.30
CA LYS A 499 -25.74 -7.49 -11.43
C LYS A 499 -27.25 -7.29 -11.31
N ASN A 500 -27.77 -7.42 -10.08
CA ASN A 500 -29.22 -7.34 -9.82
C ASN A 500 -29.75 -5.90 -9.81
N ALA A 501 -28.88 -4.93 -9.50
CA ALA A 501 -29.22 -3.53 -9.47
C ALA A 501 -28.08 -2.69 -10.03
N SER A 502 -28.39 -1.61 -10.74
CA SER A 502 -27.43 -0.70 -11.35
C SER A 502 -26.50 -1.35 -12.41
N ARG A 503 -25.36 -0.72 -12.70
CA ARG A 503 -24.35 -1.21 -13.64
C ARG A 503 -23.27 -1.95 -12.88
N GLY A 504 -22.81 -3.09 -13.40
CA GLY A 504 -21.68 -3.84 -12.88
C GLY A 504 -20.55 -3.89 -13.89
N HIS A 505 -19.32 -4.01 -13.41
CA HIS A 505 -18.15 -4.19 -14.24
C HIS A 505 -17.17 -5.19 -13.62
N VAL A 506 -16.34 -5.77 -14.48
CA VAL A 506 -15.19 -6.60 -14.12
C VAL A 506 -14.04 -6.15 -14.99
N PHE A 507 -12.89 -5.89 -14.42
CA PHE A 507 -11.71 -5.48 -15.18
C PHE A 507 -10.42 -6.08 -14.64
N THR A 508 -9.41 -6.16 -15.51
CA THR A 508 -8.02 -6.45 -15.18
C THR A 508 -7.14 -5.61 -16.08
N GLY A 509 -5.92 -5.31 -15.65
CA GLY A 509 -4.98 -4.51 -16.42
C GLY A 509 -4.35 -3.38 -15.64
N SER A 510 -3.63 -2.49 -16.32
CA SER A 510 -2.96 -1.34 -15.75
C SER A 510 -3.41 -0.05 -16.42
N SER A 511 -3.55 1.02 -15.63
CA SER A 511 -3.81 2.38 -16.12
C SER A 511 -2.67 2.94 -16.98
N GLU A 512 -1.49 2.34 -16.90
CA GLU A 512 -0.31 2.74 -17.69
C GLU A 512 -0.38 2.31 -19.16
N TRP A 513 -1.26 1.35 -19.49
CA TRP A 513 -1.36 0.87 -20.87
C TRP A 513 -1.92 1.93 -21.81
N LYS A 514 -1.22 2.18 -22.89
CA LYS A 514 -1.60 3.14 -23.93
C LYS A 514 -1.53 2.49 -25.30
N ASN A 515 -2.35 2.99 -26.24
CA ASN A 515 -2.32 2.55 -27.65
C ASN A 515 -2.49 1.04 -27.84
N TYR A 516 -3.43 0.43 -27.12
CA TYR A 516 -3.75 -1.00 -27.22
C TYR A 516 -5.08 -1.25 -27.94
N SER A 517 -5.26 -2.48 -28.41
CA SER A 517 -6.50 -2.97 -29.02
C SER A 517 -7.06 -4.12 -28.22
N VAL A 518 -8.37 -4.15 -28.03
CA VAL A 518 -9.10 -5.25 -27.38
C VAL A 518 -10.05 -5.86 -28.41
N ASN A 519 -9.96 -7.18 -28.61
CA ASN A 519 -10.88 -7.92 -29.44
C ASN A 519 -11.67 -8.89 -28.54
N SER A 520 -13.00 -8.76 -28.57
CA SER A 520 -13.90 -9.67 -27.85
C SER A 520 -15.04 -10.13 -28.75
N LYS A 521 -15.53 -11.34 -28.51
CA LYS A 521 -16.82 -11.82 -29.04
C LYS A 521 -17.84 -11.70 -27.93
N ILE A 522 -18.94 -11.03 -28.20
CA ILE A 522 -20.09 -10.87 -27.31
C ILE A 522 -21.16 -11.84 -27.74
#